data_f3b1558a64266f6ca46fddc84bd1729f
#
_entry.id   f3b1558a64266f6ca46fddc84bd1729f
#
_cell.length_a   1.000
_cell.length_b   1.000
_cell.length_c   1.000
_cell.angle_alpha   90.00
_cell.angle_beta   90.00
_cell.angle_gamma   90.00
#
_symmetry.space_group_name_H-M   'P 1'
#
loop_
_entity.id
_entity.type
_entity.pdbx_description
1 polymer ?
#
loop_
_entity_poly.entity_id
_entity_poly.type
_entity_poly.pdbx_seq_one_letter_code
_entity_poly.pdbx_strand_id
1 'polypeptide(L)'
;WNSYSFLVTYANIDNWKPQSEYFKPEDLTNDLDRWIMSYLQSLTKEVNEQMSAYKLYNVLPAMVNFIDNLTNWYIRRSRRRFWKSGNDQDKLHAYETLYEVLSILTKLIAPVMPFVAEEMYQNLELTAFPNAAPSVHLRDYPEVDEKFIDRELEEKMSFVETAVRLGRILRNEKNIKIRQPLSNFTVVANREITQNAV
;
A
#
# COMPACT_ATOMS: atom_id res chain seq x y z
N TRP A 1 -9.56 -5.39 -5.82
CA TRP A 1 -10.84 -4.69 -5.94
C TRP A 1 -11.27 -4.00 -4.64
N ASN A 2 -11.21 -4.67 -3.50
CA ASN A 2 -11.65 -4.11 -2.21
C ASN A 2 -10.92 -2.82 -1.82
N SER A 3 -9.62 -2.73 -2.08
CA SER A 3 -8.82 -1.53 -1.81
C SER A 3 -9.24 -0.35 -2.67
N TYR A 4 -9.48 -0.61 -3.96
CA TYR A 4 -10.02 0.36 -4.91
C TYR A 4 -11.42 0.84 -4.50
N SER A 5 -12.34 -0.10 -4.23
CA SER A 5 -13.70 0.24 -3.77
C SER A 5 -13.71 1.05 -2.48
N PHE A 6 -12.77 0.77 -1.56
CA PHE A 6 -12.58 1.54 -0.34
C PHE A 6 -12.23 3.00 -0.67
N LEU A 7 -11.21 3.23 -1.50
CA LEU A 7 -10.82 4.59 -1.90
C LEU A 7 -11.99 5.34 -2.53
N VAL A 8 -12.61 4.77 -3.57
CA VAL A 8 -13.69 5.42 -4.34
C VAL A 8 -14.88 5.75 -3.44
N THR A 9 -15.26 4.84 -2.54
CA THR A 9 -16.38 5.06 -1.62
C THR A 9 -16.14 6.27 -0.71
N TYR A 10 -14.98 6.32 -0.06
CA TYR A 10 -14.68 7.42 0.87
C TYR A 10 -14.35 8.72 0.15
N ALA A 11 -13.66 8.68 -0.99
CA ALA A 11 -13.43 9.85 -1.83
C ALA A 11 -14.74 10.52 -2.27
N ASN A 12 -15.74 9.72 -2.66
CA ASN A 12 -17.06 10.23 -3.03
C ASN A 12 -17.82 10.84 -1.83
N ILE A 13 -17.74 10.22 -0.65
CA ILE A 13 -18.37 10.75 0.58
C ILE A 13 -17.76 12.11 0.95
N ASP A 14 -16.45 12.23 0.88
CA ASP A 14 -15.73 13.44 1.26
C ASP A 14 -15.58 14.44 0.10
N ASN A 15 -16.10 14.14 -1.10
CA ASN A 15 -15.91 14.92 -2.34
C ASN A 15 -14.42 15.18 -2.64
N TRP A 16 -13.56 14.25 -2.28
CA TRP A 16 -12.14 14.35 -2.55
C TRP A 16 -11.82 13.97 -4.00
N LYS A 17 -10.89 14.71 -4.60
CA LYS A 17 -10.32 14.42 -5.92
C LYS A 17 -8.81 14.66 -5.89
N PRO A 18 -8.01 13.89 -6.61
CA PRO A 18 -6.58 14.16 -6.72
C PRO A 18 -6.36 15.50 -7.39
N GLN A 19 -5.41 16.28 -6.86
CA GLN A 19 -5.12 17.64 -7.35
C GLN A 19 -3.93 17.69 -8.30
N SER A 20 -3.07 16.67 -8.31
CA SER A 20 -1.84 16.61 -9.08
C SER A 20 -1.57 15.18 -9.53
N GLU A 21 -0.99 15.03 -10.75
CA GLU A 21 -0.42 13.75 -11.19
C GLU A 21 0.89 13.39 -10.47
N TYR A 22 1.51 14.36 -9.78
CA TYR A 22 2.82 14.17 -9.15
C TYR A 22 2.71 14.26 -7.63
N PHE A 23 2.95 13.14 -7.01
CA PHE A 23 3.06 13.01 -5.56
C PHE A 23 4.51 13.27 -5.12
N LYS A 24 4.70 14.06 -4.05
CA LYS A 24 6.03 14.40 -3.55
C LYS A 24 6.38 13.59 -2.31
N PRO A 25 7.55 12.91 -2.30
CA PRO A 25 8.01 12.15 -1.13
C PRO A 25 8.12 12.97 0.15
N GLU A 26 8.47 14.26 0.01
CA GLU A 26 8.71 15.16 1.13
C GLU A 26 7.45 15.45 1.95
N ASP A 27 6.27 15.30 1.34
CA ASP A 27 4.98 15.57 1.98
C ASP A 27 4.53 14.43 2.91
N LEU A 28 5.18 13.24 2.81
CA LEU A 28 4.85 12.07 3.62
C LEU A 28 5.42 12.15 5.04
N THR A 29 4.59 12.54 5.99
CA THR A 29 4.97 12.60 7.42
C THR A 29 4.60 11.33 8.20
N ASN A 30 3.65 10.54 7.69
CA ASN A 30 3.17 9.33 8.36
C ASN A 30 4.00 8.10 7.93
N ASP A 31 4.51 7.34 8.90
CA ASP A 31 5.35 6.17 8.62
C ASP A 31 4.63 5.07 7.83
N LEU A 32 3.30 4.92 7.98
CA LEU A 32 2.54 3.96 7.17
C LEU A 32 2.49 4.37 5.69
N ASP A 33 2.37 5.68 5.42
CA ASP A 33 2.33 6.21 4.06
C ASP A 33 3.73 6.09 3.41
N ARG A 34 4.78 6.46 4.13
CA ARG A 34 6.17 6.28 3.70
C ARG A 34 6.48 4.81 3.41
N TRP A 35 6.08 3.92 4.31
CA TRP A 35 6.30 2.49 4.16
C TRP A 35 5.60 1.91 2.93
N ILE A 36 4.30 2.19 2.73
CA ILE A 36 3.57 1.60 1.61
C ILE A 36 4.07 2.11 0.26
N MET A 37 4.49 3.39 0.19
CA MET A 37 5.11 3.96 -0.99
C MET A 37 6.49 3.34 -1.26
N SER A 38 7.34 3.18 -0.24
CA SER A 38 8.63 2.50 -0.37
C SER A 38 8.44 1.05 -0.85
N TYR A 39 7.52 0.33 -0.23
CA TYR A 39 7.23 -1.06 -0.60
C TYR A 39 6.68 -1.19 -2.04
N LEU A 40 5.88 -0.22 -2.49
CA LEU A 40 5.42 -0.16 -3.88
C LEU A 40 6.58 0.03 -4.86
N GLN A 41 7.52 0.93 -4.56
CA GLN A 41 8.69 1.13 -5.41
C GLN A 41 9.62 -0.09 -5.42
N SER A 42 9.75 -0.77 -4.28
CA SER A 42 10.46 -2.04 -4.17
C SER A 42 9.81 -3.14 -5.00
N LEU A 43 8.47 -3.24 -4.97
CA LEU A 43 7.71 -4.13 -5.86
C LEU A 43 7.91 -3.77 -7.33
N THR A 44 7.83 -2.48 -7.69
CA THR A 44 8.03 -2.01 -9.07
C THR A 44 9.40 -2.42 -9.59
N LYS A 45 10.44 -2.27 -8.78
CA LYS A 45 11.81 -2.70 -9.11
C LYS A 45 11.87 -4.21 -9.34
N GLU A 46 11.35 -4.99 -8.41
CA GLU A 46 11.34 -6.46 -8.51
C GLU A 46 10.58 -6.93 -9.74
N VAL A 47 9.39 -6.37 -9.99
CA VAL A 47 8.57 -6.71 -11.16
C VAL A 47 9.31 -6.41 -12.45
N ASN A 48 9.90 -5.22 -12.59
CA ASN A 48 10.65 -4.82 -13.80
C ASN A 48 11.85 -5.74 -14.05
N GLU A 49 12.61 -6.10 -13.00
CA GLU A 49 13.74 -7.01 -13.08
C GLU A 49 13.29 -8.43 -13.48
N GLN A 50 12.24 -8.96 -12.84
CA GLN A 50 11.75 -10.31 -13.12
C GLN A 50 11.09 -10.42 -14.50
N MET A 51 10.35 -9.39 -14.95
CA MET A 51 9.78 -9.32 -16.29
C MET A 51 10.87 -9.28 -17.35
N SER A 52 11.89 -8.44 -17.18
CA SER A 52 13.05 -8.35 -18.09
C SER A 52 13.85 -9.66 -18.17
N ALA A 53 13.90 -10.42 -17.08
CA ALA A 53 14.54 -11.72 -17.00
C ALA A 53 13.65 -12.89 -17.46
N TYR A 54 12.42 -12.63 -17.92
CA TYR A 54 11.40 -13.64 -18.29
C TYR A 54 11.02 -14.60 -17.15
N LYS A 55 11.16 -14.17 -15.88
CA LYS A 55 10.84 -14.96 -14.70
C LYS A 55 9.43 -14.64 -14.17
N LEU A 56 8.43 -14.81 -15.03
CA LEU A 56 7.03 -14.44 -14.73
C LEU A 56 6.45 -15.12 -13.49
N TYR A 57 6.96 -16.30 -13.14
CA TYR A 57 6.55 -17.06 -11.96
C TYR A 57 6.88 -16.36 -10.63
N ASN A 58 7.83 -15.41 -10.63
CA ASN A 58 8.14 -14.58 -9.45
C ASN A 58 7.27 -13.32 -9.36
N VAL A 59 6.79 -12.81 -10.48
CA VAL A 59 6.03 -11.55 -10.58
C VAL A 59 4.70 -11.65 -9.82
N LEU A 60 3.93 -12.70 -10.09
CA LEU A 60 2.61 -12.86 -9.50
C LEU A 60 2.63 -13.00 -7.97
N PRO A 61 3.50 -13.84 -7.36
CA PRO A 61 3.59 -13.91 -5.90
C PRO A 61 3.97 -12.58 -5.25
N ALA A 62 4.89 -11.81 -5.86
CA ALA A 62 5.27 -10.49 -5.35
C ALA A 62 4.08 -9.52 -5.36
N MET A 63 3.33 -9.44 -6.46
CA MET A 63 2.11 -8.62 -6.56
C MET A 63 1.03 -9.04 -5.55
N VAL A 64 0.79 -10.34 -5.40
CA VAL A 64 -0.21 -10.86 -4.43
C VAL A 64 0.18 -10.50 -3.00
N ASN A 65 1.46 -10.65 -2.64
CA ASN A 65 1.95 -10.30 -1.32
C ASN A 65 1.80 -8.79 -1.04
N PHE A 66 2.11 -7.95 -2.03
CA PHE A 66 1.90 -6.51 -1.90
C PHE A 66 0.41 -6.17 -1.69
N ILE A 67 -0.50 -6.77 -2.47
CA ILE A 67 -1.94 -6.54 -2.36
C ILE A 67 -2.46 -6.99 -0.98
N ASP A 68 -1.95 -8.09 -0.43
CA ASP A 68 -2.29 -8.53 0.92
C ASP A 68 -1.87 -7.49 1.96
N ASN A 69 -0.64 -7.00 1.89
CA ASN A 69 -0.13 -5.96 2.77
C ASN A 69 -0.87 -4.63 2.63
N LEU A 70 -1.18 -4.20 1.41
CA LEU A 70 -2.00 -3.02 1.15
C LEU A 70 -3.37 -3.14 1.83
N THR A 71 -4.03 -4.28 1.68
CA THR A 71 -5.41 -4.48 2.16
C THR A 71 -5.45 -4.74 3.66
N ASN A 72 -4.66 -5.70 4.15
CA ASN A 72 -4.76 -6.24 5.50
C ASN A 72 -3.88 -5.52 6.51
N TRP A 73 -2.90 -4.74 6.04
CA TRP A 73 -2.03 -3.97 6.93
C TRP A 73 -2.25 -2.47 6.75
N TYR A 74 -1.91 -1.88 5.61
CA TYR A 74 -2.01 -0.44 5.38
C TYR A 74 -3.44 0.09 5.54
N ILE A 75 -4.39 -0.35 4.72
CA ILE A 75 -5.77 0.15 4.75
C ILE A 75 -6.42 -0.12 6.10
N ARG A 76 -6.21 -1.30 6.66
CA ARG A 76 -6.82 -1.67 7.94
C ARG A 76 -6.38 -0.76 9.09
N ARG A 77 -5.11 -0.32 9.10
CA ARG A 77 -4.57 0.58 10.12
C ARG A 77 -4.93 2.04 9.84
N SER A 78 -5.00 2.43 8.59
CA SER A 78 -5.31 3.79 8.16
C SER A 78 -6.82 4.12 8.19
N ARG A 79 -7.71 3.13 8.39
CA ARG A 79 -9.18 3.35 8.35
C ARG A 79 -9.67 4.51 9.17
N ARG A 80 -9.12 4.73 10.38
CA ARG A 80 -9.52 5.81 11.27
C ARG A 80 -9.23 7.18 10.67
N ARG A 81 -8.22 7.31 9.82
CA ARG A 81 -7.87 8.56 9.14
C ARG A 81 -8.96 8.93 8.13
N PHE A 82 -9.46 7.96 7.36
CA PHE A 82 -10.56 8.16 6.40
C PHE A 82 -11.90 8.45 7.08
N TRP A 83 -12.13 7.98 8.31
CA TRP A 83 -13.39 8.13 9.04
C TRP A 83 -13.51 9.44 9.84
N LYS A 84 -12.46 10.23 9.92
CA LYS A 84 -12.53 11.55 10.56
C LYS A 84 -13.54 12.45 9.84
N SER A 85 -14.30 13.24 10.59
CA SER A 85 -15.31 14.17 10.05
C SER A 85 -14.71 15.41 9.42
N GLY A 86 -13.46 15.76 9.73
CA GLY A 86 -12.73 16.89 9.15
C GLY A 86 -11.72 16.46 8.11
N ASN A 87 -11.43 17.30 7.12
CA ASN A 87 -10.37 17.09 6.14
C ASN A 87 -9.06 17.71 6.67
N ASP A 88 -8.48 17.09 7.70
CA ASP A 88 -7.15 17.47 8.17
C ASP A 88 -6.06 16.99 7.17
N GLN A 89 -4.85 17.54 7.31
CA GLN A 89 -3.74 17.22 6.42
C GLN A 89 -3.40 15.72 6.42
N ASP A 90 -3.49 15.04 7.58
CA ASP A 90 -3.25 13.61 7.69
C ASP A 90 -4.26 12.77 6.88
N LYS A 91 -5.54 13.18 6.88
CA LYS A 91 -6.57 12.54 6.03
C LYS A 91 -6.31 12.76 4.55
N LEU A 92 -5.93 13.99 4.16
CA LEU A 92 -5.60 14.30 2.76
C LEU A 92 -4.40 13.46 2.29
N HIS A 93 -3.32 13.38 3.07
CA HIS A 93 -2.17 12.52 2.75
C HIS A 93 -2.56 11.04 2.63
N ALA A 94 -3.49 10.55 3.46
CA ALA A 94 -3.97 9.18 3.33
C ALA A 94 -4.70 8.93 2.00
N TYR A 95 -5.52 9.89 1.53
CA TYR A 95 -6.18 9.81 0.22
C TYR A 95 -5.16 9.84 -0.91
N GLU A 96 -4.24 10.79 -0.89
CA GLU A 96 -3.20 10.96 -1.91
C GLU A 96 -2.32 9.71 -2.00
N THR A 97 -1.86 9.20 -0.85
CA THR A 97 -1.04 7.98 -0.81
C THR A 97 -1.79 6.78 -1.37
N LEU A 98 -3.04 6.54 -0.94
CA LEU A 98 -3.79 5.39 -1.41
C LEU A 98 -4.14 5.51 -2.90
N TYR A 99 -4.42 6.72 -3.38
CA TYR A 99 -4.65 7.01 -4.79
C TYR A 99 -3.41 6.68 -5.62
N GLU A 100 -2.24 7.19 -5.24
CA GLU A 100 -0.98 6.97 -5.95
C GLU A 100 -0.61 5.49 -5.99
N VAL A 101 -0.73 4.81 -4.83
CA VAL A 101 -0.49 3.36 -4.73
C VAL A 101 -1.39 2.60 -5.69
N LEU A 102 -2.68 2.91 -5.76
CA LEU A 102 -3.61 2.22 -6.64
C LEU A 102 -3.37 2.57 -8.12
N SER A 103 -3.01 3.81 -8.45
CA SER A 103 -2.69 4.23 -9.82
C SER A 103 -1.47 3.50 -10.38
N ILE A 104 -0.39 3.42 -9.60
CA ILE A 104 0.82 2.68 -10.00
C ILE A 104 0.53 1.17 -10.06
N LEU A 105 -0.13 0.61 -9.04
CA LEU A 105 -0.47 -0.81 -8.99
C LEU A 105 -1.36 -1.21 -10.17
N THR A 106 -2.30 -0.36 -10.57
CA THR A 106 -3.17 -0.58 -11.74
C THR A 106 -2.36 -0.76 -13.02
N LYS A 107 -1.33 0.07 -13.22
CA LYS A 107 -0.42 -0.04 -14.37
C LYS A 107 0.46 -1.29 -14.27
N LEU A 108 0.95 -1.63 -13.07
CA LEU A 108 1.77 -2.84 -12.84
C LEU A 108 1.00 -4.12 -13.16
N ILE A 109 -0.27 -4.21 -12.77
CA ILE A 109 -1.08 -5.43 -12.98
C ILE A 109 -1.70 -5.51 -14.39
N ALA A 110 -1.66 -4.44 -15.19
CA ALA A 110 -2.31 -4.40 -16.50
C ALA A 110 -1.91 -5.55 -17.46
N PRO A 111 -0.64 -5.99 -17.55
CA PRO A 111 -0.27 -7.11 -18.40
C PRO A 111 -0.86 -8.46 -17.94
N VAL A 112 -1.22 -8.58 -16.67
CA VAL A 112 -1.68 -9.84 -16.05
C VAL A 112 -3.20 -9.87 -15.91
N MET A 113 -3.79 -8.72 -15.55
CA MET A 113 -5.23 -8.56 -15.30
C MET A 113 -5.80 -7.38 -16.11
N PRO A 114 -5.80 -7.46 -17.45
CA PRO A 114 -6.05 -6.31 -18.32
C PRO A 114 -7.42 -5.67 -18.09
N PHE A 115 -8.48 -6.44 -17.92
CA PHE A 115 -9.84 -5.92 -17.79
C PHE A 115 -10.06 -5.20 -16.45
N VAL A 116 -9.54 -5.75 -15.35
CA VAL A 116 -9.64 -5.13 -14.02
C VAL A 116 -8.78 -3.86 -13.98
N ALA A 117 -7.58 -3.90 -14.55
CA ALA A 117 -6.71 -2.75 -14.63
C ALA A 117 -7.33 -1.62 -15.46
N GLU A 118 -7.95 -1.94 -16.59
CA GLU A 118 -8.64 -0.95 -17.42
C GLU A 118 -9.81 -0.29 -16.67
N GLU A 119 -10.66 -1.07 -16.02
CA GLU A 119 -11.78 -0.53 -15.24
C GLU A 119 -11.31 0.37 -14.10
N MET A 120 -10.25 -0.02 -13.38
CA MET A 120 -9.67 0.81 -12.32
C MET A 120 -9.08 2.09 -12.89
N TYR A 121 -8.36 2.02 -14.02
CA TYR A 121 -7.75 3.17 -14.67
C TYR A 121 -8.78 4.18 -15.14
N GLN A 122 -9.84 3.75 -15.80
CA GLN A 122 -10.92 4.61 -16.27
C GLN A 122 -11.53 5.42 -15.13
N ASN A 123 -11.74 4.77 -13.98
CA ASN A 123 -12.36 5.40 -12.82
C ASN A 123 -11.38 6.27 -12.01
N LEU A 124 -10.13 5.86 -11.87
CA LEU A 124 -9.13 6.59 -11.08
C LEU A 124 -8.50 7.75 -11.88
N GLU A 125 -7.95 7.45 -13.05
CA GLU A 125 -7.16 8.42 -13.79
C GLU A 125 -8.00 9.23 -14.78
N LEU A 126 -8.79 8.62 -15.66
CA LEU A 126 -9.54 9.39 -16.65
C LEU A 126 -10.64 10.26 -16.04
N THR A 127 -11.27 9.83 -14.96
CA THR A 127 -12.25 10.67 -14.25
C THR A 127 -11.60 11.89 -13.63
N ALA A 128 -10.37 11.78 -13.14
CA ALA A 128 -9.63 12.88 -12.53
C ALA A 128 -8.91 13.76 -13.58
N PHE A 129 -8.36 13.13 -14.61
CA PHE A 129 -7.54 13.75 -15.65
C PHE A 129 -8.04 13.38 -17.04
N PRO A 130 -9.07 14.06 -17.57
CA PRO A 130 -9.71 13.71 -18.85
C PRO A 130 -8.77 13.73 -20.07
N ASN A 131 -7.61 14.37 -19.95
CA ASN A 131 -6.59 14.44 -21.01
C ASN A 131 -5.55 13.33 -20.93
N ALA A 132 -5.66 12.42 -19.94
CA ALA A 132 -4.78 11.25 -19.85
C ALA A 132 -5.02 10.30 -21.04
N ALA A 133 -4.10 9.33 -21.22
CA ALA A 133 -4.27 8.32 -22.28
C ALA A 133 -5.61 7.59 -22.12
N PRO A 134 -6.33 7.27 -23.22
CA PRO A 134 -7.69 6.72 -23.13
C PRO A 134 -7.75 5.28 -22.59
N SER A 135 -6.61 4.64 -22.37
CA SER A 135 -6.52 3.28 -21.82
C SER A 135 -5.23 3.11 -21.01
N VAL A 136 -5.28 2.27 -19.97
CA VAL A 136 -4.09 1.89 -19.20
C VAL A 136 -3.02 1.24 -20.08
N HIS A 137 -3.43 0.55 -21.13
CA HIS A 137 -2.54 -0.16 -22.05
C HIS A 137 -1.78 0.79 -23.01
N LEU A 138 -2.11 2.08 -23.01
CA LEU A 138 -1.41 3.13 -23.75
C LEU A 138 -0.54 4.00 -22.83
N ARG A 139 -0.49 3.68 -21.55
CA ARG A 139 0.41 4.32 -20.58
C ARG A 139 1.75 3.63 -20.55
N ASP A 140 2.79 4.40 -20.25
CA ASP A 140 4.11 3.83 -19.96
C ASP A 140 4.04 2.92 -18.74
N TYR A 141 4.79 1.83 -18.78
CA TYR A 141 4.90 0.93 -17.65
C TYR A 141 5.65 1.61 -16.51
N PRO A 142 5.25 1.40 -15.24
CA PRO A 142 5.82 2.13 -14.13
C PRO A 142 7.34 1.95 -14.00
N GLU A 143 8.05 3.06 -13.90
CA GLU A 143 9.46 3.10 -13.55
C GLU A 143 9.63 3.30 -12.04
N VAL A 144 10.81 2.93 -11.54
CA VAL A 144 11.12 3.04 -10.11
C VAL A 144 11.54 4.48 -9.77
N ASP A 145 10.91 5.08 -8.80
CA ASP A 145 11.43 6.29 -8.15
C ASP A 145 12.16 5.91 -6.85
N GLU A 146 13.47 5.82 -6.94
CA GLU A 146 14.31 5.40 -5.81
C GLU A 146 14.28 6.36 -4.62
N LYS A 147 13.77 7.59 -4.78
CA LYS A 147 13.63 8.56 -3.69
C LYS A 147 12.63 8.12 -2.63
N PHE A 148 11.67 7.28 -2.99
CA PHE A 148 10.70 6.72 -2.05
C PHE A 148 11.22 5.50 -1.31
N ILE A 149 12.32 4.86 -1.73
CA ILE A 149 12.79 3.60 -1.15
C ILE A 149 13.47 3.86 0.19
N ASP A 150 12.87 3.34 1.26
CA ASP A 150 13.39 3.33 2.62
C ASP A 150 13.45 1.88 3.13
N ARG A 151 14.58 1.21 2.84
CA ARG A 151 14.79 -0.20 3.20
C ARG A 151 14.75 -0.44 4.70
N GLU A 152 15.24 0.51 5.49
CA GLU A 152 15.22 0.39 6.96
C GLU A 152 13.78 0.37 7.47
N LEU A 153 12.92 1.23 6.94
CA LEU A 153 11.50 1.28 7.30
C LEU A 153 10.77 0.00 6.84
N GLU A 154 11.05 -0.53 5.65
CA GLU A 154 10.49 -1.78 5.17
C GLU A 154 10.87 -2.95 6.08
N GLU A 155 12.15 -3.06 6.50
CA GLU A 155 12.62 -4.10 7.43
C GLU A 155 11.96 -3.98 8.81
N LYS A 156 11.84 -2.77 9.35
CA LYS A 156 11.15 -2.51 10.62
C LYS A 156 9.69 -2.96 10.56
N MET A 157 8.99 -2.59 9.49
CA MET A 157 7.59 -2.95 9.32
C MET A 157 7.40 -4.46 9.18
N SER A 158 8.22 -5.13 8.37
CA SER A 158 8.21 -6.59 8.22
C SER A 158 8.43 -7.31 9.55
N PHE A 159 9.31 -6.77 10.40
CA PHE A 159 9.50 -7.28 11.74
C PHE A 159 8.23 -7.14 12.61
N VAL A 160 7.61 -5.95 12.61
CA VAL A 160 6.37 -5.69 13.36
C VAL A 160 5.23 -6.58 12.87
N GLU A 161 5.07 -6.75 11.57
CA GLU A 161 4.08 -7.68 10.98
C GLU A 161 4.29 -9.11 11.46
N THR A 162 5.54 -9.57 11.44
CA THR A 162 5.89 -10.91 11.91
C THR A 162 5.60 -11.08 13.40
N ALA A 163 5.97 -10.11 14.24
CA ALA A 163 5.70 -10.15 15.68
C ALA A 163 4.19 -10.20 15.96
N VAL A 164 3.40 -9.38 15.26
CA VAL A 164 1.93 -9.39 15.41
C VAL A 164 1.33 -10.72 14.94
N ARG A 165 1.81 -11.27 13.83
CA ARG A 165 1.36 -12.57 13.31
C ARG A 165 1.64 -13.70 14.31
N LEU A 166 2.86 -13.77 14.82
CA LEU A 166 3.25 -14.80 15.83
C LEU A 166 2.45 -14.63 17.12
N GLY A 167 2.26 -13.39 17.58
CA GLY A 167 1.42 -13.12 18.77
C GLY A 167 -0.02 -13.58 18.61
N ARG A 168 -0.60 -13.45 17.40
CA ARG A 168 -1.95 -13.96 17.10
C ARG A 168 -2.00 -15.48 17.08
N ILE A 169 -0.97 -16.15 16.52
CA ILE A 169 -0.86 -17.61 16.52
C ILE A 169 -0.82 -18.13 17.96
N LEU A 170 0.06 -17.58 18.80
CA LEU A 170 0.17 -17.99 20.21
C LEU A 170 -1.14 -17.76 20.98
N ARG A 171 -1.84 -16.65 20.75
CA ARG A 171 -3.16 -16.41 21.37
C ARG A 171 -4.17 -17.48 20.96
N ASN A 172 -4.19 -17.83 19.67
CA ASN A 172 -5.10 -18.86 19.16
C ASN A 172 -4.80 -20.23 19.78
N GLU A 173 -3.54 -20.63 19.84
CA GLU A 173 -3.10 -21.89 20.48
C GLU A 173 -3.48 -21.97 21.96
N LYS A 174 -3.46 -20.84 22.67
CA LYS A 174 -3.83 -20.74 24.09
C LYS A 174 -5.30 -20.40 24.31
N ASN A 175 -6.13 -20.36 23.24
CA ASN A 175 -7.55 -19.99 23.30
C ASN A 175 -7.80 -18.61 23.94
N ILE A 176 -6.84 -17.66 23.81
CA ILE A 176 -6.94 -16.30 24.32
C ILE A 176 -7.58 -15.42 23.23
N LYS A 177 -8.70 -14.76 23.55
CA LYS A 177 -9.37 -13.86 22.60
C LYS A 177 -8.44 -12.71 22.19
N ILE A 178 -8.47 -12.32 20.90
CA ILE A 178 -7.60 -11.26 20.36
C ILE A 178 -7.76 -9.94 21.13
N ARG A 179 -8.98 -9.61 21.59
CA ARG A 179 -9.28 -8.40 22.35
C ARG A 179 -9.04 -8.51 23.85
N GLN A 180 -8.66 -9.69 24.36
CA GLN A 180 -8.38 -9.86 25.78
C GLN A 180 -7.04 -9.18 26.10
N PRO A 181 -7.00 -8.23 27.04
CA PRO A 181 -5.75 -7.59 27.44
C PRO A 181 -4.81 -8.61 28.12
N LEU A 182 -3.53 -8.45 27.91
CA LEU A 182 -2.47 -9.20 28.57
C LEU A 182 -1.54 -8.22 29.29
N SER A 183 -0.99 -8.63 30.41
CA SER A 183 -0.06 -7.81 31.20
C SER A 183 1.26 -7.57 30.46
N ASN A 184 1.75 -8.59 29.76
CA ASN A 184 3.04 -8.55 29.09
C ASN A 184 2.97 -9.23 27.72
N PHE A 185 3.74 -8.69 26.79
CA PHE A 185 4.05 -9.30 25.50
C PHE A 185 5.55 -9.16 25.25
N THR A 186 6.27 -10.29 25.26
CA THR A 186 7.71 -10.30 25.06
C THR A 186 8.05 -10.83 23.68
N VAL A 187 8.83 -10.05 22.92
CA VAL A 187 9.38 -10.47 21.63
C VAL A 187 10.86 -10.66 21.78
N VAL A 188 11.35 -11.85 21.43
CA VAL A 188 12.78 -12.16 21.37
C VAL A 188 13.21 -12.12 19.92
N ALA A 189 14.17 -11.26 19.60
CA ALA A 189 14.71 -11.11 18.26
C ALA A 189 16.24 -11.21 18.27
N ASN A 190 16.80 -11.72 17.18
CA ASN A 190 18.26 -11.85 17.01
C ASN A 190 18.94 -10.55 16.54
N ARG A 191 18.19 -9.43 16.51
CA ARG A 191 18.69 -8.11 16.11
C ARG A 191 18.39 -7.08 17.20
N GLU A 192 19.28 -6.12 17.38
CA GLU A 192 18.96 -4.90 18.14
C GLU A 192 17.90 -4.11 17.39
N ILE A 193 16.72 -4.01 18.01
CA ILE A 193 15.62 -3.23 17.50
C ILE A 193 15.60 -1.95 18.32
N THR A 194 15.74 -0.81 17.66
CA THR A 194 15.55 0.50 18.31
C THR A 194 14.15 0.55 18.90
N GLN A 195 14.04 0.92 20.17
CA GLN A 195 12.81 0.92 20.99
C GLN A 195 11.65 1.79 20.45
N ASN A 196 11.84 2.49 19.35
CA ASN A 196 10.87 3.42 18.75
C ASN A 196 9.96 2.80 17.67
N ALA A 197 9.92 1.47 17.53
CA ALA A 197 9.15 0.77 16.50
C ALA A 197 7.77 0.24 16.97
N VAL A 198 7.21 0.79 18.09
CA VAL A 198 5.89 0.39 18.60
C VAL A 198 4.96 1.58 18.71
#